data_a31b0e05d83d1567a52aa7c17c044069
#
_entry.id   a31b0e05d83d1567a52aa7c17c044069
#
_cell.length_a   1.000
_cell.length_b   1.000
_cell.length_c   1.000
_cell.angle_alpha   90.00
_cell.angle_beta   90.00
_cell.angle_gamma   90.00
#
_symmetry.space_group_name_H-M   'P 1'
#
loop_
_entity.id
_entity.type
_entity.pdbx_description
1 polymer ?
#
loop_
_entity_poly.entity_id
_entity_poly.type
_entity_poly.pdbx_seq_one_letter_code
_entity_poly.pdbx_strand_id
1 'polypeptide(L)'
;MKFLELVKRRQSIRKFSEQPVDREQIITCIEAARLAPSAENVQPWRFIVLDNRQSIEQFGNEAFSGVYRFSRWAMHAPVIIAIAVELDLLANRIGKEIQGTQYYLIDVGIAGEHIVLQAEELGLGSCWIGWFHARKGAKALGLLRGMKLAALIALGHPAEPRSKKKEKKPLEKILFFNRFER
;
A
#
# COMPACT_ATOMS: atom_id res chain seq x y z
N MET A 1 -15.94 -8.74 -13.19
CA MET A 1 -16.08 -9.54 -11.92
C MET A 1 -16.93 -8.75 -10.94
N LYS A 2 -17.76 -9.40 -10.09
CA LYS A 2 -18.48 -8.70 -9.02
C LYS A 2 -17.50 -8.29 -7.93
N PHE A 3 -17.70 -7.11 -7.32
CA PHE A 3 -16.77 -6.54 -6.32
C PHE A 3 -16.43 -7.51 -5.18
N LEU A 4 -17.44 -8.18 -4.60
CA LEU A 4 -17.21 -9.12 -3.50
C LEU A 4 -16.36 -10.33 -3.93
N GLU A 5 -16.44 -10.76 -5.17
CA GLU A 5 -15.61 -11.83 -5.73
C GLU A 5 -14.15 -11.38 -5.85
N LEU A 6 -13.93 -10.13 -6.31
CA LEU A 6 -12.61 -9.51 -6.38
C LEU A 6 -11.96 -9.46 -4.98
N VAL A 7 -12.68 -8.96 -3.98
CA VAL A 7 -12.20 -8.89 -2.59
C VAL A 7 -11.89 -10.28 -2.02
N LYS A 8 -12.74 -11.27 -2.33
CA LYS A 8 -12.51 -12.67 -1.92
C LYS A 8 -11.26 -13.27 -2.58
N ARG A 9 -10.96 -12.90 -3.83
CA ARG A 9 -9.83 -13.43 -4.60
C ARG A 9 -8.49 -12.84 -4.16
N ARG A 10 -8.49 -11.56 -3.82
CA ARG A 10 -7.28 -10.83 -3.44
C ARG A 10 -6.54 -11.50 -2.26
N GLN A 11 -5.24 -11.67 -2.43
CA GLN A 11 -4.32 -12.23 -1.43
C GLN A 11 -3.01 -11.44 -1.39
N SER A 12 -2.29 -11.49 -0.26
CA SER A 12 -0.95 -10.93 -0.15
C SER A 12 0.07 -11.86 -0.81
N ILE A 13 0.55 -11.47 -1.98
CA ILE A 13 1.55 -12.19 -2.77
C ILE A 13 2.95 -11.66 -2.41
N ARG A 14 3.88 -12.56 -2.11
CA ARG A 14 5.26 -12.24 -1.72
C ARG A 14 6.32 -12.91 -2.59
N LYS A 15 5.89 -13.77 -3.52
CA LYS A 15 6.74 -14.38 -4.54
C LYS A 15 6.23 -13.95 -5.91
N PHE A 16 7.07 -13.31 -6.65
CA PHE A 16 6.77 -12.76 -7.97
C PHE A 16 7.62 -13.45 -9.03
N SER A 17 7.07 -13.56 -10.24
CA SER A 17 7.83 -13.98 -11.40
C SER A 17 8.73 -12.83 -11.89
N GLU A 18 9.68 -13.15 -12.77
CA GLU A 18 10.53 -12.15 -13.40
C GLU A 18 9.83 -11.35 -14.51
N GLN A 19 8.59 -11.71 -14.84
CA GLN A 19 7.80 -11.02 -15.84
C GLN A 19 7.62 -9.55 -15.43
N PRO A 20 7.99 -8.59 -16.29
CA PRO A 20 7.79 -7.17 -16.01
C PRO A 20 6.30 -6.84 -15.92
N VAL A 21 5.97 -5.81 -15.20
CA VAL A 21 4.62 -5.23 -15.16
C VAL A 21 4.57 -4.10 -16.17
N ASP A 22 3.57 -4.12 -17.04
CA ASP A 22 3.39 -3.07 -18.03
C ASP A 22 3.10 -1.72 -17.35
N ARG A 23 3.72 -0.67 -17.86
CA ARG A 23 3.56 0.68 -17.29
C ARG A 23 2.10 1.15 -17.28
N GLU A 24 1.31 0.76 -18.26
CA GLU A 24 -0.13 1.05 -18.30
C GLU A 24 -0.90 0.38 -17.17
N GLN A 25 -0.53 -0.85 -16.79
CA GLN A 25 -1.13 -1.54 -15.65
C GLN A 25 -0.81 -0.80 -14.34
N ILE A 26 0.44 -0.31 -14.19
CA ILE A 26 0.85 0.47 -13.02
C ILE A 26 0.05 1.78 -12.98
N ILE A 27 -0.04 2.51 -14.09
CA ILE A 27 -0.82 3.75 -14.20
C ILE A 27 -2.28 3.50 -13.85
N THR A 28 -2.89 2.42 -14.33
CA THR A 28 -4.27 2.04 -14.00
C THR A 28 -4.46 1.81 -12.50
N CYS A 29 -3.50 1.16 -11.83
CA CYS A 29 -3.53 0.99 -10.38
C CYS A 29 -3.44 2.34 -9.64
N ILE A 30 -2.58 3.25 -10.11
CA ILE A 30 -2.44 4.58 -9.52
C ILE A 30 -3.68 5.44 -9.78
N GLU A 31 -4.30 5.31 -10.94
CA GLU A 31 -5.55 6.00 -11.24
C GLU A 31 -6.69 5.57 -10.32
N ALA A 32 -6.80 4.28 -10.03
CA ALA A 32 -7.75 3.79 -9.03
C ALA A 32 -7.51 4.43 -7.65
N ALA A 33 -6.25 4.56 -7.23
CA ALA A 33 -5.89 5.22 -5.98
C ALA A 33 -6.19 6.73 -6.01
N ARG A 34 -5.97 7.40 -7.14
CA ARG A 34 -6.26 8.83 -7.32
C ARG A 34 -7.75 9.15 -7.10
N LEU A 35 -8.63 8.21 -7.45
CA LEU A 35 -10.08 8.33 -7.29
C LEU A 35 -10.56 7.99 -5.86
N ALA A 36 -9.67 7.63 -4.95
CA ALA A 36 -10.02 7.35 -3.57
C ALA A 36 -10.55 8.61 -2.85
N PRO A 37 -11.52 8.49 -1.95
CA PRO A 37 -11.91 9.59 -1.09
C PRO A 37 -10.80 9.91 -0.08
N SER A 38 -10.74 11.16 0.35
CA SER A 38 -9.89 11.61 1.45
C SER A 38 -10.62 12.61 2.33
N ALA A 39 -10.16 12.78 3.57
CA ALA A 39 -10.71 13.78 4.48
C ALA A 39 -10.67 15.17 3.81
N GLU A 40 -11.81 15.84 3.72
CA GLU A 40 -11.97 17.15 3.06
C GLU A 40 -11.39 17.22 1.64
N ASN A 41 -11.28 16.08 0.97
CA ASN A 41 -10.71 15.94 -0.37
C ASN A 41 -9.26 16.49 -0.48
N VAL A 42 -8.48 16.41 0.59
CA VAL A 42 -7.10 16.95 0.62
C VAL A 42 -6.10 16.14 -0.20
N GLN A 43 -6.38 14.88 -0.51
CA GLN A 43 -5.57 14.00 -1.36
C GLN A 43 -4.07 14.05 -0.97
N PRO A 44 -3.73 13.66 0.27
CA PRO A 44 -2.41 13.90 0.86
C PRO A 44 -1.31 13.02 0.28
N TRP A 45 -1.66 12.00 -0.49
CA TRP A 45 -0.76 11.00 -1.03
C TRP A 45 0.08 11.48 -2.22
N ARG A 46 1.30 10.95 -2.28
CA ARG A 46 2.18 10.98 -3.45
C ARG A 46 2.68 9.57 -3.68
N PHE A 47 2.54 9.08 -4.89
CA PHE A 47 2.95 7.74 -5.27
C PHE A 47 4.29 7.80 -5.98
N ILE A 48 5.30 7.14 -5.45
CA ILE A 48 6.62 6.98 -6.08
C ILE A 48 6.72 5.52 -6.51
N VAL A 49 6.85 5.31 -7.82
CA VAL A 49 6.95 3.98 -8.42
C VAL A 49 8.40 3.65 -8.69
N LEU A 50 8.87 2.54 -8.14
CA LEU A 50 10.17 1.95 -8.43
C LEU A 50 9.91 0.74 -9.33
N ASP A 51 10.21 0.85 -10.62
CA ASP A 51 9.91 -0.13 -11.67
C ASP A 51 11.17 -0.66 -12.38
N ASN A 52 12.34 -0.38 -11.83
CA ASN A 52 13.61 -0.90 -12.33
C ASN A 52 14.47 -1.44 -11.20
N ARG A 53 15.29 -2.42 -11.52
CA ARG A 53 16.12 -3.17 -10.56
C ARG A 53 17.03 -2.27 -9.73
N GLN A 54 17.69 -1.32 -10.37
CA GLN A 54 18.65 -0.42 -9.72
C GLN A 54 17.95 0.43 -8.63
N SER A 55 16.82 1.06 -8.95
CA SER A 55 16.06 1.88 -8.02
C SER A 55 15.50 1.06 -6.86
N ILE A 56 15.02 -0.16 -7.13
CA ILE A 56 14.52 -1.07 -6.09
C ILE A 56 15.65 -1.48 -5.15
N GLU A 57 16.83 -1.80 -5.65
CA GLU A 57 17.98 -2.17 -4.83
C GLU A 57 18.51 -1.01 -3.99
N GLN A 58 18.68 0.17 -4.59
CA GLN A 58 19.13 1.37 -3.87
C GLN A 58 18.16 1.71 -2.73
N PHE A 59 16.88 1.75 -3.01
CA PHE A 59 15.84 1.99 -2.02
C PHE A 59 15.79 0.88 -0.96
N GLY A 60 15.77 -0.38 -1.37
CA GLY A 60 15.60 -1.53 -0.49
C GLY A 60 16.77 -1.73 0.48
N ASN A 61 18.00 -1.41 0.06
CA ASN A 61 19.17 -1.46 0.94
C ASN A 61 19.06 -0.47 2.12
N GLU A 62 18.38 0.64 1.93
CA GLU A 62 18.11 1.61 2.99
C GLU A 62 16.83 1.25 3.78
N ALA A 63 15.73 1.02 3.08
CA ALA A 63 14.42 0.81 3.68
C ALA A 63 14.30 -0.53 4.42
N PHE A 64 15.01 -1.57 3.98
CA PHE A 64 14.97 -2.90 4.59
C PHE A 64 16.27 -3.25 5.33
N SER A 65 16.92 -2.23 5.94
CA SER A 65 18.16 -2.38 6.71
C SER A 65 17.87 -2.74 8.19
N GLY A 66 18.84 -3.32 8.88
CA GLY A 66 18.78 -3.61 10.31
C GLY A 66 17.61 -4.54 10.68
N VAL A 67 16.79 -4.13 11.63
CA VAL A 67 15.63 -4.91 12.10
C VAL A 67 14.53 -5.08 11.05
N TYR A 68 14.57 -4.32 9.96
CA TYR A 68 13.60 -4.38 8.87
C TYR A 68 13.95 -5.40 7.78
N ARG A 69 15.07 -6.14 7.91
CA ARG A 69 15.54 -7.12 6.92
C ARG A 69 14.53 -8.22 6.57
N PHE A 70 13.57 -8.49 7.45
CA PHE A 70 12.49 -9.45 7.17
C PHE A 70 11.60 -9.06 5.98
N SER A 71 11.60 -7.76 5.60
CA SER A 71 10.87 -7.27 4.43
C SER A 71 11.70 -7.27 3.13
N ARG A 72 12.96 -7.76 3.14
CA ARG A 72 13.83 -7.77 1.95
C ARG A 72 13.29 -8.62 0.79
N TRP A 73 12.38 -9.57 1.06
CA TRP A 73 11.67 -10.30 0.01
C TRP A 73 11.01 -9.36 -1.01
N ALA A 74 10.59 -8.17 -0.60
CA ALA A 74 9.97 -7.18 -1.47
C ALA A 74 10.91 -6.65 -2.56
N MET A 75 12.22 -6.75 -2.37
CA MET A 75 13.20 -6.38 -3.40
C MET A 75 13.18 -7.32 -4.62
N HIS A 76 12.53 -8.48 -4.52
CA HIS A 76 12.33 -9.40 -5.65
C HIS A 76 11.06 -9.09 -6.43
N ALA A 77 10.22 -8.15 -5.97
CA ALA A 77 9.10 -7.68 -6.76
C ALA A 77 9.58 -6.84 -7.95
N PRO A 78 8.96 -6.96 -9.14
CA PRO A 78 9.32 -6.12 -10.28
C PRO A 78 8.96 -4.65 -10.07
N VAL A 79 8.00 -4.37 -9.17
CA VAL A 79 7.57 -3.00 -8.84
C VAL A 79 7.39 -2.84 -7.33
N ILE A 80 7.85 -1.70 -6.80
CA ILE A 80 7.50 -1.23 -5.46
C ILE A 80 6.83 0.14 -5.61
N ILE A 81 5.62 0.28 -5.10
CA ILE A 81 4.91 1.56 -5.00
C ILE A 81 5.10 2.08 -3.58
N ALA A 82 5.79 3.20 -3.44
CA ALA A 82 5.97 3.90 -2.18
C ALA A 82 4.89 4.98 -2.04
N ILE A 83 4.14 4.94 -0.94
CA ILE A 83 3.09 5.90 -0.64
C ILE A 83 3.65 6.90 0.37
N ALA A 84 3.97 8.09 -0.11
CA ALA A 84 4.35 9.24 0.71
C ALA A 84 3.13 10.13 0.96
N VAL A 85 3.16 10.89 2.05
CA VAL A 85 2.10 11.84 2.41
C VAL A 85 2.68 13.19 2.76
N GLU A 86 1.97 14.24 2.40
CA GLU A 86 2.20 15.61 2.84
C GLU A 86 1.48 15.82 4.18
N LEU A 87 2.24 16.14 5.23
CA LEU A 87 1.70 16.29 6.58
C LEU A 87 1.22 17.71 6.92
N ASP A 88 1.69 18.70 6.17
CA ASP A 88 1.43 20.12 6.44
C ASP A 88 0.04 20.59 5.95
N LEU A 89 -0.79 19.67 5.43
CA LEU A 89 -2.17 19.95 5.03
C LEU A 89 -3.03 20.25 6.26
N LEU A 90 -3.84 21.29 6.18
CA LEU A 90 -4.63 21.83 7.30
C LEU A 90 -5.52 20.77 7.98
N ALA A 91 -6.21 19.93 7.19
CA ALA A 91 -7.06 18.85 7.70
C ALA A 91 -6.31 17.86 8.60
N ASN A 92 -5.06 17.51 8.25
CA ASN A 92 -4.21 16.63 9.07
C ASN A 92 -3.82 17.27 10.40
N ARG A 93 -3.60 18.58 10.42
CA ARG A 93 -3.24 19.32 11.63
C ARG A 93 -4.42 19.44 12.58
N ILE A 94 -5.57 19.87 12.08
CA ILE A 94 -6.80 20.03 12.87
C ILE A 94 -7.28 18.71 13.44
N GLY A 95 -7.36 17.65 12.63
CA GLY A 95 -7.80 16.33 13.08
C GLY A 95 -6.91 15.76 14.18
N LYS A 96 -5.59 15.93 14.08
CA LYS A 96 -4.63 15.50 15.11
C LYS A 96 -4.80 16.27 16.43
N GLU A 97 -4.99 17.58 16.36
CA GLU A 97 -5.07 18.43 17.55
C GLU A 97 -6.41 18.29 18.29
N ILE A 98 -7.53 18.14 17.57
CA ILE A 98 -8.87 18.09 18.18
C ILE A 98 -9.27 16.66 18.56
N GLN A 99 -9.05 15.67 17.67
CA GLN A 99 -9.56 14.32 17.85
C GLN A 99 -8.45 13.28 18.11
N GLY A 100 -7.17 13.67 18.04
CA GLY A 100 -6.04 12.74 18.10
C GLY A 100 -5.94 11.80 16.88
N THR A 101 -6.76 12.01 15.84
CA THR A 101 -6.85 11.14 14.67
C THR A 101 -5.90 11.60 13.57
N GLN A 102 -5.08 10.69 13.08
CA GLN A 102 -4.20 10.94 11.93
C GLN A 102 -4.94 10.54 10.64
N TYR A 103 -5.77 11.43 10.10
CA TYR A 103 -6.63 11.16 8.93
C TYR A 103 -5.85 10.66 7.71
N TYR A 104 -4.62 11.15 7.49
CA TYR A 104 -3.79 10.67 6.38
C TYR A 104 -3.54 9.15 6.40
N LEU A 105 -3.59 8.50 7.57
CA LEU A 105 -3.46 7.03 7.64
C LEU A 105 -4.70 6.33 7.10
N ILE A 106 -5.88 6.91 7.34
CA ILE A 106 -7.13 6.42 6.77
C ILE A 106 -7.12 6.62 5.26
N ASP A 107 -6.77 7.83 4.81
CA ASP A 107 -6.70 8.18 3.39
C ASP A 107 -5.73 7.26 2.64
N VAL A 108 -4.52 7.03 3.18
CA VAL A 108 -3.52 6.10 2.62
C VAL A 108 -4.06 4.66 2.58
N GLY A 109 -4.78 4.24 3.64
CA GLY A 109 -5.39 2.90 3.68
C GLY A 109 -6.41 2.71 2.56
N ILE A 110 -7.26 3.71 2.30
CA ILE A 110 -8.26 3.67 1.24
C ILE A 110 -7.59 3.69 -0.14
N ALA A 111 -6.72 4.66 -0.40
CA ALA A 111 -6.03 4.80 -1.70
C ALA A 111 -5.17 3.57 -2.02
N GLY A 112 -4.45 3.05 -1.04
CA GLY A 112 -3.63 1.86 -1.23
C GLY A 112 -4.44 0.58 -1.41
N GLU A 113 -5.63 0.44 -0.79
CA GLU A 113 -6.50 -0.71 -1.06
C GLU A 113 -7.10 -0.62 -2.47
N HIS A 114 -7.36 0.58 -3.01
CA HIS A 114 -7.73 0.75 -4.42
C HIS A 114 -6.62 0.23 -5.35
N ILE A 115 -5.33 0.53 -5.09
CA ILE A 115 -4.20 -0.06 -5.83
C ILE A 115 -4.25 -1.58 -5.79
N VAL A 116 -4.42 -2.14 -4.59
CA VAL A 116 -4.36 -3.59 -4.35
C VAL A 116 -5.52 -4.33 -5.03
N LEU A 117 -6.71 -3.75 -5.02
CA LEU A 117 -7.88 -4.32 -5.69
C LEU A 117 -7.79 -4.19 -7.21
N GLN A 118 -7.32 -3.05 -7.72
CA GLN A 118 -7.10 -2.86 -9.16
C GLN A 118 -6.02 -3.79 -9.69
N ALA A 119 -4.92 -3.98 -8.94
CA ALA A 119 -3.90 -4.97 -9.27
C ALA A 119 -4.48 -6.38 -9.37
N GLU A 120 -5.33 -6.79 -8.41
CA GLU A 120 -6.01 -8.09 -8.44
C GLU A 120 -6.93 -8.25 -9.65
N GLU A 121 -7.64 -7.19 -10.06
CA GLU A 121 -8.49 -7.18 -11.25
C GLU A 121 -7.69 -7.41 -12.52
N LEU A 122 -6.51 -6.76 -12.62
CA LEU A 122 -5.55 -6.91 -13.71
C LEU A 122 -4.78 -8.25 -13.70
N GLY A 123 -5.06 -9.14 -12.72
CA GLY A 123 -4.36 -10.43 -12.58
C GLY A 123 -3.00 -10.33 -11.90
N LEU A 124 -2.59 -9.14 -11.45
CA LEU A 124 -1.35 -8.93 -10.71
C LEU A 124 -1.50 -9.39 -9.25
N GLY A 125 -0.37 -9.72 -8.64
CA GLY A 125 -0.24 -9.95 -7.22
C GLY A 125 0.27 -8.69 -6.51
N SER A 126 -0.17 -8.47 -5.28
CA SER A 126 0.30 -7.35 -4.47
C SER A 126 0.48 -7.73 -3.00
N CYS A 127 1.30 -6.97 -2.29
CA CYS A 127 1.41 -7.09 -0.84
C CYS A 127 1.74 -5.74 -0.20
N TRP A 128 0.95 -5.36 0.80
CA TRP A 128 1.26 -4.26 1.70
C TRP A 128 2.51 -4.55 2.53
N ILE A 129 3.35 -3.53 2.71
CA ILE A 129 4.55 -3.57 3.55
C ILE A 129 4.50 -2.39 4.50
N GLY A 130 4.30 -2.68 5.79
CA GLY A 130 4.35 -1.68 6.86
C GLY A 130 5.64 -1.75 7.68
N TRP A 131 6.42 -2.85 7.56
CA TRP A 131 7.65 -3.05 8.31
C TRP A 131 8.87 -2.68 7.47
N PHE A 132 9.26 -1.38 7.55
CA PHE A 132 10.41 -0.81 6.83
C PHE A 132 10.95 0.42 7.58
N HIS A 133 12.17 0.82 7.29
CA HIS A 133 12.80 1.97 7.90
C HIS A 133 12.33 3.27 7.21
N ALA A 134 11.23 3.84 7.67
CA ALA A 134 10.55 4.96 7.00
C ALA A 134 11.47 6.18 6.75
N ARG A 135 12.31 6.57 7.73
CA ARG A 135 13.21 7.72 7.57
C ARG A 135 14.29 7.50 6.51
N LYS A 136 14.94 6.32 6.50
CA LYS A 136 15.95 5.99 5.50
C LYS A 136 15.34 5.83 4.11
N GLY A 137 14.18 5.15 4.03
CA GLY A 137 13.42 5.05 2.78
C GLY A 137 13.01 6.42 2.23
N ALA A 138 12.49 7.31 3.07
CA ALA A 138 12.16 8.68 2.69
C ALA A 138 13.36 9.45 2.12
N LYS A 139 14.53 9.34 2.78
CA LYS A 139 15.79 9.93 2.30
C LYS A 139 16.23 9.34 0.96
N ALA A 140 16.16 8.02 0.79
CA ALA A 140 16.52 7.34 -0.45
C ALA A 140 15.62 7.74 -1.63
N LEU A 141 14.35 8.09 -1.35
CA LEU A 141 13.40 8.59 -2.33
C LEU A 141 13.47 10.11 -2.55
N GLY A 142 14.34 10.83 -1.84
CA GLY A 142 14.43 12.29 -1.96
C GLY A 142 13.19 13.04 -1.46
N LEU A 143 12.44 12.47 -0.50
CA LEU A 143 11.24 13.14 0.01
C LEU A 143 11.59 14.46 0.70
N LEU A 144 10.77 15.48 0.43
CA LEU A 144 10.95 16.82 0.99
C LEU A 144 10.60 16.87 2.48
N ARG A 145 11.07 17.93 3.15
CA ARG A 145 10.63 18.25 4.51
C ARG A 145 9.11 18.44 4.54
N GLY A 146 8.45 17.93 5.59
CA GLY A 146 6.99 17.92 5.68
C GLY A 146 6.33 16.68 5.05
N MET A 147 7.09 15.85 4.34
CA MET A 147 6.60 14.58 3.81
C MET A 147 7.00 13.39 4.68
N LYS A 148 6.17 12.36 4.68
CA LYS A 148 6.41 11.09 5.38
C LYS A 148 6.16 9.91 4.45
N LEU A 149 7.06 8.93 4.44
CA LEU A 149 6.81 7.64 3.81
C LEU A 149 5.89 6.82 4.72
N ALA A 150 4.65 6.59 4.27
CA ALA A 150 3.60 6.00 5.08
C ALA A 150 3.48 4.48 4.92
N ALA A 151 3.56 3.98 3.68
CA ALA A 151 3.44 2.57 3.37
C ALA A 151 4.14 2.23 2.05
N LEU A 152 4.36 0.93 1.82
CA LEU A 152 4.85 0.40 0.55
C LEU A 152 3.91 -0.70 0.07
N ILE A 153 3.80 -0.86 -1.25
CA ILE A 153 3.10 -1.97 -1.89
C ILE A 153 4.06 -2.61 -2.89
N ALA A 154 4.39 -3.90 -2.68
CA ALA A 154 5.05 -4.71 -3.69
C ALA A 154 4.00 -5.17 -4.72
N LEU A 155 4.34 -5.12 -6.02
CA LEU A 155 3.45 -5.43 -7.13
C LEU A 155 4.19 -6.25 -8.19
N GLY A 156 3.51 -7.22 -8.81
CA GLY A 156 4.07 -8.05 -9.88
C GLY A 156 3.18 -9.23 -10.23
N HIS A 157 3.59 -10.02 -11.22
CA HIS A 157 2.91 -11.28 -11.55
C HIS A 157 3.23 -12.34 -10.48
N PRO A 158 2.23 -13.06 -9.93
CA PRO A 158 2.47 -14.13 -8.97
C PRO A 158 3.34 -15.24 -9.59
N ALA A 159 4.39 -15.66 -8.88
CA ALA A 159 5.25 -16.77 -9.32
C ALA A 159 4.59 -18.15 -9.10
N GLU A 160 3.63 -18.24 -8.20
CA GLU A 160 2.97 -19.48 -7.80
C GLU A 160 1.46 -19.30 -7.83
N PRO A 161 0.68 -20.39 -8.03
CA PRO A 161 -0.76 -20.34 -7.84
C PRO A 161 -1.13 -19.79 -6.46
N ARG A 162 -2.25 -19.08 -6.38
CA ARG A 162 -2.72 -18.54 -5.10
C ARG A 162 -2.89 -19.64 -4.07
N SER A 163 -2.33 -19.43 -2.88
CA SER A 163 -2.45 -20.38 -1.76
C SER A 163 -3.89 -20.45 -1.24
N LYS A 164 -4.17 -21.45 -0.38
CA LYS A 164 -5.45 -21.49 0.35
C LYS A 164 -5.69 -20.19 1.09
N LYS A 165 -6.92 -19.68 1.04
CA LYS A 165 -7.32 -18.44 1.73
C LYS A 165 -7.10 -18.59 3.24
N LYS A 166 -6.56 -17.55 3.85
CA LYS A 166 -6.51 -17.47 5.31
C LYS A 166 -7.93 -17.34 5.84
N GLU A 167 -8.22 -18.08 6.89
CA GLU A 167 -9.48 -17.99 7.61
C GLU A 167 -9.74 -16.57 8.09
N LYS A 168 -10.96 -16.13 7.99
CA LYS A 168 -11.45 -14.83 8.48
C LYS A 168 -12.31 -15.06 9.71
N LYS A 169 -12.36 -14.06 10.57
CA LYS A 169 -13.31 -14.09 11.68
C LYS A 169 -14.74 -14.23 11.13
N PRO A 170 -15.59 -15.05 11.76
CA PRO A 170 -17.00 -15.12 11.40
C PRO A 170 -17.67 -13.76 11.52
N LEU A 171 -18.69 -13.53 10.70
CA LEU A 171 -19.32 -12.20 10.59
C LEU A 171 -19.93 -11.74 11.92
N GLU A 172 -20.53 -12.65 12.67
CA GLU A 172 -21.15 -12.41 13.96
C GLU A 172 -20.16 -11.97 15.07
N LYS A 173 -18.85 -12.15 14.84
CA LYS A 173 -17.81 -11.66 15.76
C LYS A 173 -17.33 -10.24 15.47
N ILE A 174 -17.77 -9.65 14.36
CA ILE A 174 -17.32 -8.33 13.89
C ILE A 174 -18.47 -7.40 13.51
N LEU A 175 -19.71 -7.89 13.46
CA LEU A 175 -20.90 -7.12 13.12
C LEU A 175 -21.80 -7.02 14.34
N PHE A 176 -22.13 -5.79 14.73
CA PHE A 176 -23.04 -5.47 15.81
C PHE A 176 -24.04 -4.41 15.31
N PHE A 177 -25.31 -4.55 15.67
CA PHE A 177 -26.33 -3.58 15.34
C PHE A 177 -26.62 -2.68 16.54
N ASN A 178 -26.69 -1.38 16.31
CA ASN A 178 -27.01 -0.31 17.25
C ASN A 178 -25.99 -0.13 18.38
N ARG A 179 -25.47 -1.20 18.99
CA ARG A 179 -24.48 -1.14 20.08
C ARG A 179 -23.54 -2.33 20.00
N PHE A 180 -22.38 -2.19 20.65
CA PHE A 180 -21.45 -3.30 20.85
C PHE A 180 -21.97 -4.18 21.99
N GLU A 181 -22.19 -5.46 21.72
CA GLU A 181 -22.53 -6.49 22.70
C GLU A 181 -21.44 -7.57 22.70
N ARG A 182 -21.00 -8.00 23.88
CA ARG A 182 -20.02 -9.09 24.07
C ARG A 182 -20.69 -10.43 24.13
#